data_c6fc11f3bf12d14411f8ab60e2f28e70
#
_entry.id   c6fc11f3bf12d14411f8ab60e2f28e70
#
_cell.length_a   1.000
_cell.length_b   1.000
_cell.length_c   1.000
_cell.angle_alpha   90.00
_cell.angle_beta   90.00
_cell.angle_gamma   90.00
#
_symmetry.space_group_name_H-M   'P 1'
#
loop_
_entity.id
_entity.type
_entity.pdbx_description
1 polymer ?
#
loop_
_entity_poly.entity_id
_entity_poly.type
_entity_poly.pdbx_seq_one_letter_code
_entity_poly.pdbx_strand_id
1 'polypeptide(L)'
;MTAFHEVRFPTAISWRATCELTRRTEIVVLGSGHEQRNARWRDARRRYEVGYGCRSMEDLHAVIAFFEARMGSLYGFRFRDWSDWKSCQPLADPAPGDQQIGAGDGSRTGWRLVKTYGSGEAATVREIAKPVAGTVRIAVDGAEMTSGWSVDATTGEVVFDVPPAAGAVITAGYEFDVPVRFETDELRIDMQGFRAGVAPQIALVEIRV
;
A
#
# COMPACT_ATOMS: atom_id res chain seq x y z
N MET A 1 -2.94 -9.10 -21.19
CA MET A 1 -2.66 -7.69 -20.84
C MET A 1 -2.54 -7.61 -19.34
N THR A 2 -1.47 -7.03 -18.82
CA THR A 2 -1.31 -6.82 -17.38
C THR A 2 -2.32 -5.75 -16.93
N ALA A 3 -3.18 -6.09 -15.97
CA ALA A 3 -4.18 -5.16 -15.43
C ALA A 3 -3.57 -4.05 -14.53
N PHE A 4 -2.23 -3.97 -14.46
CA PHE A 4 -1.49 -3.05 -13.60
C PHE A 4 -0.27 -2.48 -14.34
N HIS A 5 -0.07 -1.16 -14.24
CA HIS A 5 1.11 -0.46 -14.72
C HIS A 5 2.02 -0.10 -13.54
N GLU A 6 3.28 -0.56 -13.57
CA GLU A 6 4.27 -0.33 -12.51
C GLU A 6 4.82 1.11 -12.52
N VAL A 7 3.91 2.07 -12.61
CA VAL A 7 4.22 3.51 -12.55
C VAL A 7 3.56 4.12 -11.33
N ARG A 8 4.21 5.13 -10.77
CA ARG A 8 3.70 5.83 -9.58
C ARG A 8 2.93 7.09 -9.98
N PHE A 9 1.80 7.32 -9.31
CA PHE A 9 1.08 8.60 -9.37
C PHE A 9 2.00 9.75 -8.90
N PRO A 10 1.90 10.96 -9.49
CA PRO A 10 2.77 12.08 -9.14
C PRO A 10 2.82 12.36 -7.64
N THR A 11 4.01 12.24 -7.04
CA THR A 11 4.18 12.33 -5.58
C THR A 11 3.91 13.71 -5.02
N ALA A 12 4.17 14.77 -5.79
CA ALA A 12 3.85 16.15 -5.40
C ALA A 12 2.35 16.35 -5.19
N ILE A 13 1.52 15.67 -5.98
CA ILE A 13 0.06 15.70 -5.88
C ILE A 13 -0.41 14.81 -4.74
N SER A 14 0.14 13.58 -4.63
CA SER A 14 -0.25 12.62 -3.58
C SER A 14 0.06 13.10 -2.16
N TRP A 15 1.01 14.02 -1.96
CA TRP A 15 1.37 14.56 -0.65
C TRP A 15 0.20 15.21 0.10
N ARG A 16 -0.82 15.68 -0.61
CA ARG A 16 -1.99 16.35 -0.03
C ARG A 16 -3.27 15.52 -0.14
N ALA A 17 -3.14 14.26 -0.48
CA ALA A 17 -4.28 13.36 -0.53
C ALA A 17 -4.89 13.16 0.86
N THR A 18 -6.21 13.08 0.92
CA THR A 18 -6.90 12.53 2.08
C THR A 18 -7.02 11.02 1.92
N CYS A 19 -6.94 10.28 3.03
CA CYS A 19 -7.06 8.84 3.07
C CYS A 19 -8.27 8.46 3.93
N GLU A 20 -9.13 7.63 3.38
CA GLU A 20 -10.25 7.01 4.08
C GLU A 20 -10.00 5.50 4.18
N LEU A 21 -10.05 4.94 5.41
CA LEU A 21 -9.96 3.51 5.66
C LEU A 21 -11.36 2.94 5.91
N THR A 22 -11.78 2.02 5.07
CA THR A 22 -13.08 1.36 5.18
C THR A 22 -12.91 -0.09 5.57
N ARG A 23 -13.64 -0.53 6.60
CA ARG A 23 -13.85 -1.95 6.95
C ARG A 23 -15.31 -2.29 6.79
N ARG A 24 -15.61 -3.57 6.55
CA ARG A 24 -16.99 -4.04 6.46
C ARG A 24 -17.27 -5.02 7.58
N THR A 25 -18.01 -4.56 8.58
CA THR A 25 -18.48 -5.35 9.72
C THR A 25 -19.98 -5.52 9.63
N GLU A 26 -20.48 -6.73 9.79
CA GLU A 26 -21.90 -7.02 9.97
C GLU A 26 -22.17 -7.09 11.47
N ILE A 27 -23.18 -6.35 11.91
CA ILE A 27 -23.60 -6.31 13.31
C ILE A 27 -25.04 -6.83 13.36
N VAL A 28 -25.24 -7.89 14.15
CA VAL A 28 -26.55 -8.48 14.40
C VAL A 28 -26.89 -8.28 15.87
N VAL A 29 -27.98 -7.57 16.13
CA VAL A 29 -28.50 -7.39 17.50
C VAL A 29 -29.38 -8.57 17.83
N LEU A 30 -29.08 -9.28 18.89
CA LEU A 30 -29.86 -10.41 19.38
C LEU A 30 -31.05 -9.93 20.22
N GLY A 31 -32.08 -10.76 20.34
CA GLY A 31 -33.27 -10.43 21.18
C GLY A 31 -32.95 -10.19 22.67
N SER A 32 -31.75 -10.59 23.13
CA SER A 32 -31.22 -10.34 24.46
C SER A 32 -30.60 -8.94 24.62
N GLY A 33 -30.49 -8.15 23.54
CA GLY A 33 -29.81 -6.86 23.52
C GLY A 33 -28.27 -6.96 23.31
N HIS A 34 -27.69 -8.17 23.23
CA HIS A 34 -26.29 -8.35 22.89
C HIS A 34 -26.07 -8.27 21.39
N GLU A 35 -24.86 -7.81 20.98
CA GLU A 35 -24.46 -7.75 19.59
C GLU A 35 -23.52 -8.89 19.21
N GLN A 36 -23.77 -9.50 18.06
CA GLN A 36 -22.83 -10.36 17.37
C GLN A 36 -22.21 -9.57 16.22
N ARG A 37 -20.85 -9.54 16.14
CA ARG A 37 -20.12 -8.78 15.14
C ARG A 37 -19.28 -9.70 14.28
N ASN A 38 -19.46 -9.65 12.95
CA ASN A 38 -18.76 -10.46 11.99
C ASN A 38 -17.98 -9.56 11.03
N ALA A 39 -16.66 -9.75 10.93
CA ALA A 39 -15.85 -9.06 9.95
C ALA A 39 -16.07 -9.66 8.56
N ARG A 40 -16.68 -8.90 7.64
CA ARG A 40 -16.91 -9.33 6.25
C ARG A 40 -15.63 -9.21 5.40
N TRP A 41 -14.75 -8.28 5.75
CA TRP A 41 -13.46 -8.10 5.10
C TRP A 41 -12.35 -8.34 6.12
N ARG A 42 -11.36 -9.15 5.73
CA ARG A 42 -10.14 -9.36 6.52
C ARG A 42 -9.36 -8.05 6.68
N ASP A 43 -9.13 -7.37 5.56
CA ASP A 43 -8.31 -6.17 5.49
C ASP A 43 -9.16 -4.94 5.21
N ALA A 44 -8.75 -3.79 5.74
CA ALA A 44 -9.32 -2.51 5.36
C ALA A 44 -9.02 -2.22 3.89
N ARG A 45 -9.88 -1.44 3.25
CA ARG A 45 -9.69 -0.90 1.90
C ARG A 45 -9.49 0.61 2.02
N ARG A 46 -8.50 1.12 1.32
CA ARG A 46 -8.20 2.55 1.30
C ARG A 46 -8.85 3.23 0.11
N ARG A 47 -9.37 4.41 0.34
CA ARG A 47 -9.83 5.34 -0.67
C ARG A 47 -9.11 6.66 -0.48
N TYR A 48 -8.67 7.27 -1.56
CA TYR A 48 -7.92 8.52 -1.52
C TYR A 48 -8.64 9.57 -2.35
N GLU A 49 -8.67 10.81 -1.87
CA GLU A 49 -9.03 11.98 -2.64
C GLU A 49 -7.77 12.83 -2.86
N VAL A 50 -7.35 12.93 -4.12
CA VAL A 50 -6.06 13.55 -4.48
C VAL A 50 -6.20 14.94 -5.09
N GLY A 51 -7.42 15.39 -5.36
CA GLY A 51 -7.69 16.67 -6.01
C GLY A 51 -7.11 17.88 -5.28
N TYR A 52 -7.04 17.82 -3.95
CA TYR A 52 -6.41 18.86 -3.14
C TYR A 52 -4.91 19.04 -3.40
N GLY A 53 -4.27 18.09 -4.05
CA GLY A 53 -2.88 18.17 -4.46
C GLY A 53 -2.68 18.93 -5.77
N CYS A 54 -3.71 19.07 -6.59
CA CYS A 54 -3.67 19.83 -7.84
C CYS A 54 -3.75 21.34 -7.53
N ARG A 55 -2.64 22.05 -7.66
CA ARG A 55 -2.52 23.47 -7.30
C ARG A 55 -2.16 24.35 -8.48
N SER A 56 -1.68 23.78 -9.55
CA SER A 56 -1.26 24.47 -10.75
C SER A 56 -1.90 23.83 -12.00
N MET A 57 -1.83 24.56 -13.10
CA MET A 57 -2.28 24.03 -14.40
C MET A 57 -1.41 22.84 -14.84
N GLU A 58 -0.15 22.84 -14.46
CA GLU A 58 0.80 21.76 -14.71
C GLU A 58 0.40 20.49 -13.93
N ASP A 59 0.00 20.62 -12.66
CA ASP A 59 -0.50 19.51 -11.86
C ASP A 59 -1.77 18.92 -12.50
N LEU A 60 -2.70 19.79 -12.91
CA LEU A 60 -3.94 19.37 -13.54
C LEU A 60 -3.66 18.64 -14.85
N HIS A 61 -2.75 19.18 -15.69
CA HIS A 61 -2.33 18.54 -16.93
C HIS A 61 -1.67 17.18 -16.68
N ALA A 62 -0.81 17.08 -15.65
CA ALA A 62 -0.18 15.82 -15.26
C ALA A 62 -1.22 14.75 -14.85
N VAL A 63 -2.27 15.14 -14.12
CA VAL A 63 -3.36 14.23 -13.74
C VAL A 63 -4.17 13.80 -14.96
N ILE A 64 -4.52 14.73 -15.87
CA ILE A 64 -5.25 14.40 -17.11
C ILE A 64 -4.43 13.39 -17.94
N ALA A 65 -3.16 13.68 -18.18
CA ALA A 65 -2.28 12.79 -18.93
C ALA A 65 -2.13 11.42 -18.27
N PHE A 66 -2.08 11.40 -16.93
CA PHE A 66 -1.99 10.15 -16.16
C PHE A 66 -3.30 9.36 -16.25
N PHE A 67 -4.47 10.02 -16.16
CA PHE A 67 -5.79 9.40 -16.29
C PHE A 67 -5.99 8.77 -17.67
N GLU A 68 -5.69 9.51 -18.73
CA GLU A 68 -5.77 9.01 -20.11
C GLU A 68 -4.85 7.80 -20.32
N ALA A 69 -3.60 7.88 -19.85
CA ALA A 69 -2.64 6.79 -19.96
C ALA A 69 -3.02 5.54 -19.14
N ARG A 70 -3.91 5.65 -18.16
CA ARG A 70 -4.47 4.52 -17.37
C ARG A 70 -5.84 4.08 -17.89
N MET A 71 -6.38 4.73 -18.92
CA MET A 71 -7.71 4.48 -19.48
C MET A 71 -8.78 4.53 -18.39
N GLY A 72 -8.79 5.61 -17.62
CA GLY A 72 -9.68 5.75 -16.48
C GLY A 72 -9.42 4.71 -15.40
N SER A 73 -10.44 3.95 -15.01
CA SER A 73 -10.37 2.93 -13.96
C SER A 73 -9.81 1.58 -14.42
N LEU A 74 -9.42 1.43 -15.69
CA LEU A 74 -9.05 0.13 -16.27
C LEU A 74 -7.75 -0.42 -15.69
N TYR A 75 -6.69 0.41 -15.61
CA TYR A 75 -5.37 -0.04 -15.16
C TYR A 75 -5.06 0.45 -13.76
N GLY A 76 -4.58 -0.47 -12.91
CA GLY A 76 -4.00 -0.14 -11.62
C GLY A 76 -2.63 0.52 -11.77
N PHE A 77 -2.21 1.22 -10.72
CA PHE A 77 -0.91 1.89 -10.62
C PHE A 77 -0.47 2.06 -9.17
N ARG A 78 0.76 2.48 -8.96
CA ARG A 78 1.35 2.70 -7.63
C ARG A 78 0.96 4.07 -7.09
N PHE A 79 0.60 4.13 -5.81
CA PHE A 79 0.30 5.35 -5.09
C PHE A 79 1.08 5.44 -3.79
N ARG A 80 1.79 6.55 -3.57
CA ARG A 80 2.45 6.82 -2.30
C ARG A 80 1.42 7.37 -1.30
N ASP A 81 1.05 6.54 -0.33
CA ASP A 81 0.24 6.95 0.81
C ASP A 81 1.15 7.52 1.91
N TRP A 82 1.26 8.84 1.97
CA TRP A 82 2.14 9.50 2.93
C TRP A 82 1.73 9.33 4.39
N SER A 83 0.54 8.82 4.66
CA SER A 83 0.09 8.47 6.00
C SER A 83 0.61 7.09 6.44
N ASP A 84 0.90 6.18 5.48
CA ASP A 84 1.28 4.79 5.75
C ASP A 84 2.08 4.18 4.58
N TRP A 85 3.37 4.50 4.49
CA TRP A 85 4.26 4.15 3.37
C TRP A 85 5.58 3.49 3.76
N LYS A 86 5.81 3.28 5.07
CA LYS A 86 7.03 2.68 5.62
C LYS A 86 6.70 1.47 6.50
N SER A 87 7.66 0.58 6.66
CA SER A 87 7.61 -0.53 7.63
C SER A 87 7.63 -0.09 9.09
N CYS A 88 8.20 1.10 9.37
CA CYS A 88 8.42 1.66 10.69
C CYS A 88 7.49 2.83 11.03
N GLN A 89 7.76 3.49 12.14
CA GLN A 89 7.10 4.74 12.55
C GLN A 89 7.40 5.87 11.55
N PRO A 90 6.48 6.84 11.38
CA PRO A 90 6.58 7.87 10.32
C PRO A 90 7.87 8.68 10.31
N LEU A 91 8.46 8.95 11.48
CA LEU A 91 9.68 9.75 11.63
C LEU A 91 10.96 8.90 11.63
N ALA A 92 10.86 7.57 11.66
CA ALA A 92 12.02 6.68 11.62
C ALA A 92 12.37 6.30 10.18
N ASP A 93 13.62 5.93 9.95
CA ASP A 93 14.04 5.32 8.70
C ASP A 93 13.85 3.80 8.76
N PRO A 94 13.46 3.14 7.65
CA PRO A 94 13.29 1.70 7.64
C PRO A 94 14.56 0.95 8.06
N ALA A 95 14.40 0.08 9.04
CA ALA A 95 15.45 -0.78 9.56
C ALA A 95 15.14 -2.26 9.28
N PRO A 96 16.14 -3.13 9.07
CA PRO A 96 15.90 -4.53 8.68
C PRO A 96 15.12 -5.34 9.75
N GLY A 97 15.02 -4.85 10.99
CA GLY A 97 14.26 -5.46 12.07
C GLY A 97 12.81 -4.97 12.24
N ASP A 98 12.29 -4.09 11.38
CA ASP A 98 10.99 -3.42 11.60
C ASP A 98 9.79 -4.37 11.65
N GLN A 99 9.74 -5.33 10.72
CA GLN A 99 8.59 -6.22 10.56
C GLN A 99 9.06 -7.67 10.49
N GLN A 100 8.52 -8.53 11.32
CA GLN A 100 8.72 -9.97 11.18
C GLN A 100 7.87 -10.47 10.02
N ILE A 101 8.52 -10.96 8.97
CA ILE A 101 7.85 -11.49 7.77
C ILE A 101 7.68 -13.01 7.80
N GLY A 102 8.35 -13.68 8.73
CA GLY A 102 8.21 -15.12 8.92
C GLY A 102 9.30 -15.74 9.77
N ALA A 103 9.34 -17.07 9.74
CA ALA A 103 10.40 -17.89 10.33
C ALA A 103 10.86 -18.92 9.31
N GLY A 104 12.16 -19.20 9.28
CA GLY A 104 12.75 -20.25 8.46
C GLY A 104 12.24 -21.64 8.87
N ASP A 105 12.17 -22.55 7.91
CA ASP A 105 11.85 -23.97 8.14
C ASP A 105 12.93 -24.92 7.58
N GLY A 106 14.03 -24.34 7.06
CA GLY A 106 15.14 -25.06 6.45
C GLY A 106 14.90 -25.54 5.02
N SER A 107 13.71 -25.25 4.44
CA SER A 107 13.34 -25.72 3.09
C SER A 107 12.74 -24.63 2.20
N ARG A 108 11.95 -23.74 2.77
CA ARG A 108 11.30 -22.65 2.07
C ARG A 108 12.28 -21.51 1.79
N THR A 109 12.17 -20.90 0.61
CA THR A 109 13.00 -19.75 0.20
C THR A 109 12.22 -18.46 0.04
N GLY A 110 10.88 -18.48 -0.08
CA GLY A 110 10.05 -17.32 -0.40
C GLY A 110 9.18 -16.85 0.77
N TRP A 111 9.18 -15.54 1.08
CA TRP A 111 8.30 -14.89 2.05
C TRP A 111 7.74 -13.60 1.51
N ARG A 112 6.47 -13.30 1.81
CA ARG A 112 5.87 -12.02 1.45
C ARG A 112 6.21 -10.95 2.48
N LEU A 113 6.45 -9.74 1.99
CA LEU A 113 6.53 -8.57 2.86
C LEU A 113 5.15 -8.32 3.50
N VAL A 114 5.17 -8.07 4.80
CA VAL A 114 3.96 -7.78 5.58
C VAL A 114 4.19 -6.62 6.53
N LYS A 115 3.14 -5.84 6.79
CA LYS A 115 3.12 -4.83 7.84
C LYS A 115 2.10 -5.21 8.90
N THR A 116 2.56 -5.29 10.14
CA THR A 116 1.74 -5.63 11.31
C THR A 116 1.32 -4.36 12.03
N TYR A 117 0.03 -4.23 12.29
CA TYR A 117 -0.56 -3.15 13.08
C TYR A 117 -1.07 -3.71 14.39
N GLY A 118 -0.66 -3.10 15.50
CA GLY A 118 -0.97 -3.59 16.84
C GLY A 118 -0.03 -4.70 17.29
N SER A 119 -0.42 -5.41 18.35
CA SER A 119 0.39 -6.50 18.95
C SER A 119 -0.51 -7.59 19.53
N GLY A 120 0.06 -8.77 19.74
CA GLY A 120 -0.64 -9.92 20.30
C GLY A 120 -1.83 -10.37 19.44
N GLU A 121 -2.89 -10.85 20.09
CA GLU A 121 -4.09 -11.37 19.41
C GLU A 121 -4.88 -10.30 18.62
N ALA A 122 -4.69 -9.01 18.96
CA ALA A 122 -5.32 -7.90 18.26
C ALA A 122 -4.53 -7.44 17.02
N ALA A 123 -3.40 -8.06 16.72
CA ALA A 123 -2.58 -7.68 15.57
C ALA A 123 -3.30 -7.96 14.25
N THR A 124 -3.23 -6.97 13.35
CA THR A 124 -3.70 -7.11 11.96
C THR A 124 -2.48 -7.10 11.05
N VAL A 125 -2.34 -8.12 10.20
CA VAL A 125 -1.24 -8.27 9.25
C VAL A 125 -1.72 -7.92 7.87
N ARG A 126 -1.08 -6.92 7.23
CA ARG A 126 -1.32 -6.50 5.84
C ARG A 126 -0.18 -6.99 4.96
N GLU A 127 -0.52 -7.66 3.87
CA GLU A 127 0.45 -8.00 2.82
C GLU A 127 0.85 -6.75 2.04
N ILE A 128 2.14 -6.62 1.74
CA ILE A 128 2.72 -5.48 1.01
C ILE A 128 3.16 -5.98 -0.38
N ALA A 129 2.34 -5.69 -1.39
CA ALA A 129 2.58 -6.15 -2.75
C ALA A 129 3.47 -5.22 -3.58
N LYS A 130 3.64 -3.96 -3.19
CA LYS A 130 4.36 -2.95 -4.00
C LYS A 130 5.47 -2.26 -3.20
N PRO A 131 6.50 -3.00 -2.74
CA PRO A 131 7.66 -2.36 -2.12
C PRO A 131 8.37 -1.43 -3.13
N VAL A 132 9.06 -0.42 -2.60
CA VAL A 132 9.89 0.47 -3.41
C VAL A 132 11.23 -0.19 -3.66
N ALA A 133 11.58 -0.33 -4.92
CA ALA A 133 12.85 -0.94 -5.31
C ALA A 133 14.04 -0.23 -4.65
N GLY A 134 14.99 -1.00 -4.13
CA GLY A 134 16.20 -0.49 -3.48
C GLY A 134 16.03 -0.01 -2.03
N THR A 135 14.81 -0.08 -1.45
CA THR A 135 14.58 0.30 -0.05
C THR A 135 14.42 -0.89 0.89
N VAL A 136 14.26 -2.10 0.34
CA VAL A 136 14.06 -3.30 1.13
C VAL A 136 15.38 -3.72 1.78
N ARG A 137 15.33 -3.96 3.08
CA ARG A 137 16.44 -4.44 3.92
C ARG A 137 15.95 -5.68 4.67
N ILE A 138 16.76 -6.73 4.69
CA ILE A 138 16.38 -8.02 5.30
C ILE A 138 17.36 -8.35 6.42
N ALA A 139 16.84 -8.91 7.52
CA ALA A 139 17.67 -9.55 8.52
C ALA A 139 17.18 -10.95 8.85
N VAL A 140 18.12 -11.82 9.21
CA VAL A 140 17.87 -13.18 9.73
C VAL A 140 18.52 -13.27 11.10
N ASP A 141 17.74 -13.63 12.11
CA ASP A 141 18.15 -13.65 13.54
C ASP A 141 18.80 -12.34 14.00
N GLY A 142 18.28 -11.20 13.47
CA GLY A 142 18.76 -9.85 13.79
C GLY A 142 20.03 -9.43 13.04
N ALA A 143 20.65 -10.32 12.24
CA ALA A 143 21.81 -9.99 11.41
C ALA A 143 21.34 -9.53 10.03
N GLU A 144 21.68 -8.29 9.64
CA GLU A 144 21.33 -7.76 8.31
C GLU A 144 22.07 -8.50 7.20
N MET A 145 21.32 -8.90 6.17
CA MET A 145 21.84 -9.57 4.99
C MET A 145 22.03 -8.56 3.86
N THR A 146 23.25 -8.42 3.37
CA THR A 146 23.60 -7.55 2.24
C THR A 146 23.53 -8.25 0.88
N SER A 147 23.42 -9.58 0.85
CA SER A 147 23.34 -10.42 -0.34
C SER A 147 22.70 -11.77 -0.01
N GLY A 148 22.49 -12.62 -1.01
CA GLY A 148 21.90 -13.96 -0.84
C GLY A 148 20.38 -13.95 -0.82
N TRP A 149 19.75 -12.86 -1.26
CA TRP A 149 18.32 -12.71 -1.41
C TRP A 149 17.96 -11.72 -2.53
N SER A 150 16.74 -11.79 -2.99
CA SER A 150 16.14 -10.84 -3.94
C SER A 150 14.70 -10.50 -3.52
N VAL A 151 14.15 -9.41 -4.08
CA VAL A 151 12.75 -9.06 -3.89
C VAL A 151 12.10 -8.74 -5.22
N ASP A 152 10.92 -9.31 -5.44
CA ASP A 152 10.07 -8.91 -6.55
C ASP A 152 9.25 -7.67 -6.13
N ALA A 153 9.63 -6.52 -6.67
CA ALA A 153 8.94 -5.25 -6.38
C ALA A 153 7.50 -5.22 -6.92
N THR A 154 7.09 -6.16 -7.75
CA THR A 154 5.73 -6.22 -8.29
C THR A 154 4.77 -7.05 -7.45
N THR A 155 5.29 -7.94 -6.62
CA THR A 155 4.51 -8.83 -5.75
C THR A 155 4.81 -8.70 -4.26
N GLY A 156 5.97 -8.11 -3.91
CA GLY A 156 6.46 -8.03 -2.53
C GLY A 156 6.98 -9.37 -2.00
N GLU A 157 7.30 -10.32 -2.88
CA GLU A 157 7.91 -11.58 -2.48
C GLU A 157 9.42 -11.43 -2.34
N VAL A 158 9.95 -11.80 -1.18
CA VAL A 158 11.38 -11.92 -0.90
C VAL A 158 11.77 -13.38 -1.10
N VAL A 159 12.82 -13.61 -1.90
CA VAL A 159 13.34 -14.96 -2.20
C VAL A 159 14.79 -15.04 -1.77
N PHE A 160 15.13 -16.03 -0.95
CA PHE A 160 16.49 -16.33 -0.50
C PHE A 160 17.14 -17.34 -1.44
N ASP A 161 18.42 -17.17 -1.71
CA ASP A 161 19.22 -18.11 -2.49
C ASP A 161 19.41 -19.45 -1.76
N VAL A 162 19.48 -19.40 -0.42
CA VAL A 162 19.58 -20.57 0.47
C VAL A 162 18.47 -20.47 1.51
N PRO A 163 17.69 -21.55 1.74
CA PRO A 163 16.65 -21.53 2.75
C PRO A 163 17.18 -21.16 4.14
N PRO A 164 16.59 -20.17 4.83
CA PRO A 164 16.93 -19.88 6.22
C PRO A 164 16.70 -21.08 7.13
N ALA A 165 17.58 -21.25 8.12
CA ALA A 165 17.53 -22.37 9.05
C ALA A 165 16.17 -22.49 9.77
N ALA A 166 15.80 -23.71 10.16
CA ALA A 166 14.56 -23.91 10.91
C ALA A 166 14.56 -23.12 12.23
N GLY A 167 13.50 -22.31 12.43
CA GLY A 167 13.36 -21.44 13.59
C GLY A 167 14.02 -20.06 13.46
N ALA A 168 14.82 -19.82 12.41
CA ALA A 168 15.44 -18.51 12.19
C ALA A 168 14.37 -17.42 11.96
N VAL A 169 14.45 -16.32 12.70
CA VAL A 169 13.51 -15.20 12.61
C VAL A 169 13.87 -14.31 11.41
N ILE A 170 12.94 -14.16 10.47
CA ILE A 170 13.13 -13.34 9.28
C ILE A 170 12.39 -12.03 9.44
N THR A 171 13.13 -10.91 9.33
CA THR A 171 12.57 -9.56 9.45
C THR A 171 12.93 -8.71 8.24
N ALA A 172 12.13 -7.67 7.99
CA ALA A 172 12.33 -6.76 6.88
C ALA A 172 11.98 -5.32 7.24
N GLY A 173 12.75 -4.37 6.68
CA GLY A 173 12.42 -2.95 6.64
C GLY A 173 12.31 -2.47 5.20
N TYR A 174 11.35 -1.59 4.89
CA TYR A 174 11.08 -1.18 3.53
C TYR A 174 10.18 0.07 3.46
N GLU A 175 10.22 0.73 2.30
CA GLU A 175 9.16 1.62 1.84
C GLU A 175 8.23 0.89 0.89
N PHE A 176 6.97 1.34 0.81
CA PHE A 176 6.01 0.74 -0.11
C PHE A 176 5.03 1.74 -0.69
N ASP A 177 4.46 1.38 -1.82
CA ASP A 177 3.33 2.05 -2.44
C ASP A 177 2.07 1.19 -2.28
N VAL A 178 0.92 1.83 -2.32
CA VAL A 178 -0.38 1.16 -2.35
C VAL A 178 -0.79 0.94 -3.80
N PRO A 179 -1.18 -0.29 -4.20
CA PRO A 179 -1.77 -0.52 -5.51
C PRO A 179 -3.17 0.09 -5.55
N VAL A 180 -3.39 1.02 -6.47
CA VAL A 180 -4.67 1.71 -6.63
C VAL A 180 -5.09 1.76 -8.10
N ARG A 181 -6.34 2.13 -8.35
CA ARG A 181 -6.86 2.59 -9.63
C ARG A 181 -7.70 3.84 -9.42
N PHE A 182 -8.03 4.55 -10.49
CA PHE A 182 -9.08 5.55 -10.42
C PHE A 182 -10.41 4.88 -10.03
N GLU A 183 -11.21 5.57 -9.24
CA GLU A 183 -12.49 5.00 -8.77
C GLU A 183 -13.51 4.93 -9.90
N THR A 184 -13.50 5.92 -10.80
CA THR A 184 -14.44 6.07 -11.91
C THR A 184 -13.73 6.26 -13.24
N ASP A 185 -14.46 6.12 -14.35
CA ASP A 185 -14.01 6.43 -15.72
C ASP A 185 -14.27 7.88 -16.10
N GLU A 186 -14.74 8.69 -15.16
CA GLU A 186 -15.01 10.10 -15.36
C GLU A 186 -14.02 10.96 -14.57
N LEU A 187 -13.36 11.89 -15.25
CA LEU A 187 -12.55 12.94 -14.66
C LEU A 187 -13.24 14.30 -14.92
N ARG A 188 -13.88 14.84 -13.87
CA ARG A 188 -14.56 16.14 -13.97
C ARG A 188 -13.62 17.28 -13.61
N ILE A 189 -13.49 18.25 -14.50
CA ILE A 189 -12.67 19.43 -14.31
C ILE A 189 -13.53 20.67 -14.56
N ASP A 190 -13.72 21.46 -13.50
CA ASP A 190 -14.30 22.79 -13.60
C ASP A 190 -13.19 23.84 -13.63
N MET A 191 -12.89 24.37 -14.81
CA MET A 191 -11.80 25.34 -15.00
C MET A 191 -12.06 26.68 -14.31
N GLN A 192 -13.33 27.08 -14.18
CA GLN A 192 -13.67 28.32 -13.46
C GLN A 192 -13.51 28.12 -11.97
N GLY A 193 -14.04 27.01 -11.45
CA GLY A 193 -13.87 26.62 -10.05
C GLY A 193 -12.40 26.43 -9.70
N PHE A 194 -11.62 25.76 -10.53
CA PHE A 194 -10.19 25.55 -10.31
C PHE A 194 -9.41 26.88 -10.20
N ARG A 195 -9.67 27.84 -11.11
CA ARG A 195 -9.08 29.18 -11.02
C ARG A 195 -9.53 29.97 -9.80
N ALA A 196 -10.70 29.67 -9.26
CA ALA A 196 -11.21 30.21 -8.00
C ALA A 196 -10.71 29.46 -6.76
N GLY A 197 -9.85 28.45 -6.91
CA GLY A 197 -9.28 27.68 -5.81
C GLY A 197 -10.10 26.44 -5.39
N VAL A 198 -11.09 26.04 -6.18
CA VAL A 198 -11.86 24.81 -5.94
C VAL A 198 -11.05 23.60 -6.45
N ALA A 199 -10.73 22.67 -5.56
CA ALA A 199 -10.02 21.45 -5.92
C ALA A 199 -10.90 20.52 -6.78
N PRO A 200 -10.37 19.92 -7.87
CA PRO A 200 -11.08 18.89 -8.60
C PRO A 200 -11.32 17.66 -7.73
N GLN A 201 -12.39 16.91 -8.00
CA GLN A 201 -12.64 15.63 -7.32
C GLN A 201 -11.93 14.51 -8.09
N ILE A 202 -10.94 13.88 -7.46
CA ILE A 202 -10.12 12.83 -8.07
C ILE A 202 -9.95 11.70 -7.07
N ALA A 203 -10.84 10.73 -7.16
CA ALA A 203 -10.88 9.62 -6.23
C ALA A 203 -10.09 8.41 -6.76
N LEU A 204 -9.23 7.85 -5.89
CA LEU A 204 -8.50 6.61 -6.11
C LEU A 204 -8.98 5.56 -5.11
N VAL A 205 -8.97 4.30 -5.51
CA VAL A 205 -9.36 3.18 -4.65
C VAL A 205 -8.29 2.10 -4.66
N GLU A 206 -7.96 1.59 -3.47
CA GLU A 206 -7.02 0.47 -3.31
C GLU A 206 -7.57 -0.78 -4.00
N ILE A 207 -6.70 -1.46 -4.74
CA ILE A 207 -6.98 -2.74 -5.37
C ILE A 207 -6.08 -3.83 -4.81
N ARG A 208 -6.47 -5.09 -4.97
CA ARG A 208 -5.65 -6.25 -4.64
C ARG A 208 -5.00 -6.77 -5.92
N VAL A 209 -3.72 -7.03 -5.87
CA VAL A 209 -2.89 -7.49 -6.99
C VAL A 209 -2.10 -8.73 -6.60
#